data_4cd59e62f97de75bfe8d01a3e17b4148
#
_entry.id   4cd59e62f97de75bfe8d01a3e17b4148
#
_cell.length_a   1.000
_cell.length_b   1.000
_cell.length_c   1.000
_cell.angle_alpha   90.00
_cell.angle_beta   90.00
_cell.angle_gamma   90.00
#
_symmetry.space_group_name_H-M   'P 1'
#
loop_
_entity.id
_entity.type
_entity.pdbx_description
1 polymer ?
#
loop_
_entity_poly.entity_id
_entity_poly.type
_entity_poly.pdbx_seq_one_letter_code
_entity_poly.pdbx_strand_id
1 'polypeptide(L)'
;GRGLAFDTKNQIEWYQCSGGQRYNNTNNTCTGEAMILTWTDSVAAIEEINEKSQNSWRLPSLSELSSLKVDGCVNPSVNPNVFPGILVENYWAKDKSPHPGFRCGMYTFSGATSCRLFDNLERPFLMVRDVE
;
A
#
# COMPACT_ATOMS: atom_id res chain seq x y z
N GLY A 1 -14.62 -9.11 6.57
CA GLY A 1 -15.22 -8.32 7.04
C GLY A 1 -15.08 -6.82 7.29
N ARG A 2 -13.92 -6.34 7.75
CA ARG A 2 -13.76 -4.91 8.08
C ARG A 2 -12.71 -4.25 7.23
N GLY A 3 -12.43 -4.81 6.06
CA GLY A 3 -11.41 -4.26 5.18
C GLY A 3 -10.00 -4.64 5.58
N LEU A 4 -9.85 -5.68 6.40
CA LEU A 4 -8.57 -6.14 6.89
C LEU A 4 -8.25 -7.52 6.35
N ALA A 5 -7.04 -7.70 5.85
CA ALA A 5 -6.54 -8.99 5.41
C ALA A 5 -5.32 -9.34 6.25
N PHE A 6 -5.39 -10.47 6.95
CA PHE A 6 -4.29 -10.92 7.79
C PHE A 6 -3.26 -11.67 6.96
N ASP A 7 -2.02 -11.26 7.10
CA ASP A 7 -0.88 -11.84 6.39
C ASP A 7 -0.08 -12.68 7.38
N THR A 8 -0.27 -13.98 7.34
CA THR A 8 0.38 -14.89 8.28
C THR A 8 1.89 -14.98 8.06
N LYS A 9 2.32 -14.80 6.82
CA LYS A 9 3.74 -14.87 6.47
C LYS A 9 4.53 -13.72 7.08
N ASN A 10 3.97 -12.51 7.02
CA ASN A 10 4.64 -11.31 7.49
C ASN A 10 4.18 -10.86 8.87
N GLN A 11 3.16 -11.52 9.42
CA GLN A 11 2.57 -11.16 10.73
C GLN A 11 2.11 -9.71 10.76
N ILE A 12 1.37 -9.32 9.71
CA ILE A 12 0.80 -7.98 9.59
C ILE A 12 -0.63 -8.08 9.10
N GLU A 13 -1.38 -7.01 9.30
CA GLU A 13 -2.69 -6.83 8.70
C GLU A 13 -2.62 -5.76 7.64
N TRP A 14 -3.22 -6.03 6.48
CA TRP A 14 -3.33 -5.08 5.39
C TRP A 14 -4.71 -4.44 5.42
N TYR A 15 -4.77 -3.13 5.21
CA TYR A 15 -6.03 -2.52 4.83
C TYR A 15 -6.26 -2.83 3.35
N GLN A 16 -7.45 -3.34 3.02
CA GLN A 16 -7.72 -3.88 1.68
C GLN A 16 -7.94 -2.82 0.61
N CYS A 17 -7.96 -1.55 0.99
CA CYS A 17 -8.10 -0.43 0.06
C CYS A 17 -6.87 0.45 0.10
N SER A 18 -6.65 1.17 -1.00
CA SER A 18 -5.58 2.17 -1.04
C SER A 18 -5.90 3.32 -0.09
N GLY A 19 -4.88 4.03 0.38
CA GLY A 19 -5.08 5.18 1.24
C GLY A 19 -6.04 6.18 0.61
N GLY A 20 -6.98 6.67 1.38
CA GLY A 20 -8.02 7.57 0.91
C GLY A 20 -9.31 6.89 0.52
N GLN A 21 -9.26 5.62 0.20
CA GLN A 21 -10.47 4.84 -0.11
C GLN A 21 -11.03 4.22 1.16
N ARG A 22 -12.30 3.86 1.10
CA ARG A 22 -12.99 3.19 2.21
C ARG A 22 -13.52 1.85 1.75
N TYR A 23 -13.26 0.82 2.56
CA TYR A 23 -13.73 -0.53 2.24
C TYR A 23 -15.24 -0.64 2.48
N ASN A 24 -15.93 -1.24 1.52
CA ASN A 24 -17.36 -1.56 1.60
C ASN A 24 -17.51 -3.06 1.70
N ASN A 25 -17.90 -3.56 2.88
CA ASN A 25 -17.96 -4.98 3.13
C ASN A 25 -19.21 -5.64 2.54
N THR A 26 -20.18 -4.85 2.09
CA THR A 26 -21.40 -5.39 1.48
C THR A 26 -21.10 -6.07 0.15
N ASN A 27 -20.19 -5.49 -0.63
CA ASN A 27 -19.90 -6.00 -1.97
C ASN A 27 -18.40 -6.17 -2.25
N ASN A 28 -17.58 -6.11 -1.22
CA ASN A 28 -16.12 -6.26 -1.33
C ASN A 28 -15.54 -5.28 -2.36
N THR A 29 -15.80 -3.99 -2.14
CA THR A 29 -15.28 -2.93 -3.00
C THR A 29 -14.63 -1.85 -2.17
N CYS A 30 -13.86 -1.00 -2.85
CA CYS A 30 -13.30 0.21 -2.24
C CYS A 30 -14.03 1.41 -2.84
N THR A 31 -14.52 2.30 -1.98
CA THR A 31 -15.22 3.51 -2.41
C THR A 31 -14.34 4.73 -2.20
N GLY A 32 -14.58 5.75 -3.01
CA GLY A 32 -13.79 6.97 -2.95
C GLY A 32 -12.52 6.86 -3.78
N GLU A 33 -11.81 7.96 -3.87
CA GLU A 33 -10.59 8.02 -4.67
C GLU A 33 -9.36 7.78 -3.82
N ALA A 34 -8.41 7.02 -4.36
CA ALA A 34 -7.13 6.82 -3.70
C ALA A 34 -6.37 8.15 -3.64
N MET A 35 -5.69 8.38 -2.52
CA MET A 35 -4.77 9.50 -2.41
C MET A 35 -3.53 9.21 -3.24
N ILE A 36 -3.17 10.12 -4.12
CA ILE A 36 -1.96 10.03 -4.94
C ILE A 36 -1.03 11.12 -4.46
N LEU A 37 -0.07 10.77 -3.63
CA LEU A 37 0.74 11.73 -2.89
C LEU A 37 2.22 11.43 -3.04
N THR A 38 3.04 12.42 -2.69
CA THR A 38 4.48 12.19 -2.52
C THR A 38 4.70 11.26 -1.33
N TRP A 39 5.89 10.68 -1.25
CA TRP A 39 6.24 9.79 -0.13
C TRP A 39 6.06 10.51 1.22
N THR A 40 6.57 11.73 1.32
CA THR A 40 6.48 12.51 2.56
C THR A 40 5.02 12.79 2.94
N ASP A 41 4.21 13.18 1.98
CA ASP A 41 2.80 13.45 2.23
C ASP A 41 2.02 12.18 2.53
N SER A 42 2.42 11.05 1.97
CA SER A 42 1.82 9.76 2.30
C SER A 42 2.06 9.39 3.75
N VAL A 43 3.28 9.56 4.23
CA VAL A 43 3.61 9.32 5.64
C VAL A 43 2.80 10.25 6.55
N ALA A 44 2.71 11.51 6.19
CA ALA A 44 1.93 12.48 6.97
C ALA A 44 0.44 12.13 7.00
N ALA A 45 -0.11 11.68 5.87
CA ALA A 45 -1.51 11.27 5.79
C ALA A 45 -1.78 10.07 6.71
N ILE A 46 -0.87 9.11 6.73
CA ILE A 46 -1.01 7.93 7.59
C ILE A 46 -0.94 8.34 9.06
N GLU A 47 -0.04 9.24 9.42
CA GLU A 47 0.05 9.74 10.79
C GLU A 47 -1.26 10.39 11.23
N GLU A 48 -1.89 11.16 10.34
CA GLU A 48 -3.18 11.79 10.63
C GLU A 48 -4.29 10.75 10.81
N ILE A 49 -4.30 9.73 9.95
CA ILE A 49 -5.26 8.63 10.07
C ILE A 49 -5.09 7.93 11.42
N ASN A 50 -3.86 7.66 11.82
CA ASN A 50 -3.56 7.00 13.09
C ASN A 50 -4.03 7.83 14.27
N GLU A 51 -3.80 9.13 14.23
CA GLU A 51 -4.20 10.02 15.30
C GLU A 51 -5.73 10.05 15.45
N LYS A 52 -6.44 10.14 14.35
CA LYS A 52 -7.91 10.20 14.37
C LYS A 52 -8.57 8.87 14.73
N SER A 53 -7.95 7.76 14.37
CA SER A 53 -8.54 6.43 14.57
C SER A 53 -7.87 5.64 15.71
N GLN A 54 -6.84 6.20 16.33
CA GLN A 54 -6.05 5.54 17.37
C GLN A 54 -5.52 4.19 16.90
N ASN A 55 -4.93 4.20 15.72
CA ASN A 55 -4.32 3.03 15.11
C ASN A 55 -2.81 3.23 14.94
N SER A 56 -2.16 2.19 14.44
CA SER A 56 -0.71 2.18 14.23
C SER A 56 -0.37 1.74 12.81
N TRP A 57 -1.10 2.28 11.84
CA TRP A 57 -0.84 2.02 10.43
C TRP A 57 0.52 2.57 10.00
N ARG A 58 1.14 1.92 9.03
CA ARG A 58 2.38 2.38 8.43
C ARG A 58 2.43 1.97 6.97
N LEU A 59 3.37 2.52 6.23
CA LEU A 59 3.65 2.02 4.89
C LEU A 59 4.23 0.61 5.00
N PRO A 60 3.91 -0.28 4.05
CA PRO A 60 4.54 -1.60 4.02
C PRO A 60 6.00 -1.48 3.59
N SER A 61 6.82 -2.45 4.03
CA SER A 61 8.18 -2.55 3.51
C SER A 61 8.16 -3.04 2.07
N LEU A 62 9.26 -2.85 1.37
CA LEU A 62 9.37 -3.34 -0.01
C LEU A 62 9.22 -4.86 -0.05
N SER A 63 9.79 -5.56 0.92
CA SER A 63 9.65 -7.00 1.05
C SER A 63 8.19 -7.42 1.24
N GLU A 64 7.45 -6.69 2.07
CA GLU A 64 6.03 -6.96 2.29
C GLU A 64 5.22 -6.74 1.02
N LEU A 65 5.48 -5.64 0.31
CA LEU A 65 4.81 -5.38 -0.97
C LEU A 65 5.12 -6.47 -1.99
N SER A 66 6.39 -6.86 -2.11
CA SER A 66 6.81 -7.87 -3.07
C SER A 66 6.14 -9.22 -2.81
N SER A 67 5.82 -9.51 -1.55
CA SER A 67 5.16 -10.76 -1.20
C SER A 67 3.72 -10.84 -1.69
N LEU A 68 3.12 -9.70 -2.09
CA LEU A 68 1.78 -9.68 -2.64
C LEU A 68 1.73 -10.15 -4.08
N LYS A 69 2.86 -10.20 -4.76
CA LYS A 69 2.90 -10.60 -6.16
C LYS A 69 2.44 -12.04 -6.32
N VAL A 70 1.49 -12.26 -7.23
CA VAL A 70 0.98 -13.58 -7.56
C VAL A 70 1.66 -14.03 -8.85
N ASP A 71 2.38 -15.16 -8.80
CA ASP A 71 3.09 -15.69 -9.96
C ASP A 71 2.14 -15.95 -11.12
N GLY A 72 2.57 -15.52 -12.30
CA GLY A 72 1.76 -15.69 -13.50
C GLY A 72 0.68 -14.64 -13.70
N CYS A 73 0.51 -13.73 -12.77
CA CYS A 73 -0.50 -12.66 -12.86
C CYS A 73 0.15 -11.32 -13.18
N VAL A 74 -0.48 -10.58 -14.08
CA VAL A 74 -0.10 -9.21 -14.39
C VAL A 74 -1.36 -8.38 -14.60
N ASN A 75 -1.26 -7.09 -14.43
CA ASN A 75 -2.29 -6.09 -14.72
C ASN A 75 -3.62 -6.35 -13.97
N PRO A 76 -3.64 -6.48 -12.64
CA PRO A 76 -2.54 -6.36 -11.72
C PRO A 76 -1.87 -7.70 -11.39
N SER A 77 -0.67 -7.61 -10.84
CA SER A 77 0.05 -8.77 -10.32
C SER A 77 -0.37 -9.12 -8.88
N VAL A 78 -1.21 -8.31 -8.28
CA VAL A 78 -1.73 -8.46 -6.93
C VAL A 78 -3.17 -8.96 -7.02
N ASN A 79 -3.56 -9.82 -6.09
CA ASN A 79 -4.90 -10.44 -6.10
C ASN A 79 -5.99 -9.37 -5.90
N PRO A 80 -6.83 -9.11 -6.92
CA PRO A 80 -7.87 -8.09 -6.80
C PRO A 80 -9.03 -8.50 -5.92
N ASN A 81 -9.15 -9.78 -5.53
CA ASN A 81 -10.15 -10.19 -4.56
C ASN A 81 -9.76 -9.79 -3.15
N VAL A 82 -8.45 -9.72 -2.88
CA VAL A 82 -7.94 -9.25 -1.59
C VAL A 82 -7.86 -7.73 -1.57
N PHE A 83 -7.46 -7.14 -2.70
CA PHE A 83 -7.31 -5.69 -2.83
C PHE A 83 -8.20 -5.18 -3.96
N PRO A 84 -9.52 -5.09 -3.71
CA PRO A 84 -10.47 -4.77 -4.79
C PRO A 84 -10.33 -3.36 -5.35
N GLY A 85 -9.67 -2.47 -4.62
CA GLY A 85 -9.42 -1.11 -5.09
C GLY A 85 -8.02 -0.87 -5.61
N ILE A 86 -7.24 -1.95 -5.86
CA ILE A 86 -5.85 -1.79 -6.28
C ILE A 86 -5.78 -1.11 -7.66
N LEU A 87 -4.92 -0.12 -7.75
CA LEU A 87 -4.66 0.56 -9.02
C LEU A 87 -3.46 -0.09 -9.70
N VAL A 88 -3.39 0.05 -11.02
CA VAL A 88 -2.22 -0.40 -11.77
C VAL A 88 -1.24 0.77 -11.79
N GLU A 89 -0.49 0.89 -10.72
CA GLU A 89 0.41 2.01 -10.45
C GLU A 89 1.56 1.57 -9.56
N ASN A 90 2.56 2.43 -9.44
CA ASN A 90 3.59 2.24 -8.42
C ASN A 90 3.01 2.61 -7.06
N TYR A 91 3.23 1.74 -6.07
CA TYR A 91 2.79 1.96 -4.69
C TYR A 91 4.01 2.19 -3.81
N TRP A 92 3.91 3.15 -2.87
CA TRP A 92 5.03 3.49 -1.99
C TRP A 92 5.35 2.38 -0.99
N ALA A 93 6.64 2.15 -0.79
CA ALA A 93 7.15 1.35 0.33
C ALA A 93 7.74 2.29 1.38
N LYS A 94 7.90 1.80 2.62
CA LYS A 94 8.55 2.60 3.66
C LYS A 94 10.06 2.69 3.48
N ASP A 95 10.64 1.75 2.74
CA ASP A 95 12.09 1.61 2.62
C ASP A 95 12.71 2.78 1.90
N LYS A 96 13.92 3.13 2.35
CA LYS A 96 14.75 4.13 1.72
C LYS A 96 15.86 3.43 0.96
N SER A 97 16.16 3.94 -0.22
CA SER A 97 17.32 3.49 -0.95
C SER A 97 18.59 3.95 -0.21
N PRO A 98 19.75 3.25 -0.40
CA PRO A 98 21.01 3.75 0.11
C PRO A 98 21.38 5.14 -0.41
N HIS A 99 20.81 5.53 -1.56
CA HIS A 99 21.05 6.86 -2.13
C HIS A 99 20.13 7.88 -1.47
N PRO A 100 20.66 8.99 -0.96
CA PRO A 100 19.85 10.02 -0.32
C PRO A 100 18.72 10.53 -1.24
N GLY A 101 17.55 10.72 -0.69
CA GLY A 101 16.41 11.23 -1.43
C GLY A 101 15.66 10.22 -2.27
N PHE A 102 16.15 8.98 -2.35
CA PHE A 102 15.45 7.92 -3.10
C PHE A 102 14.50 7.16 -2.20
N ARG A 103 13.34 6.83 -2.73
CA ARG A 103 12.33 6.00 -2.06
C ARG A 103 11.91 4.89 -3.00
N CYS A 104 11.47 3.80 -2.41
CA CYS A 104 11.18 2.57 -3.16
C CYS A 104 9.69 2.30 -3.25
N GLY A 105 9.31 1.51 -4.23
CA GLY A 105 7.94 1.11 -4.43
C GLY A 105 7.84 -0.08 -5.36
N MET A 106 6.62 -0.58 -5.53
CA MET A 106 6.34 -1.71 -6.41
C MET A 106 5.27 -1.32 -7.42
N TYR A 107 5.54 -1.66 -8.68
CA TYR A 107 4.60 -1.44 -9.78
C TYR A 107 3.62 -2.62 -9.82
N THR A 108 2.35 -2.36 -9.58
CA THR A 108 1.36 -3.44 -9.48
C THR A 108 1.01 -4.08 -10.81
N PHE A 109 1.41 -3.49 -11.94
CA PHE A 109 1.22 -4.14 -13.23
C PHE A 109 1.97 -5.47 -13.30
N SER A 110 3.22 -5.48 -12.87
CA SER A 110 4.11 -6.64 -13.02
C SER A 110 4.73 -7.12 -11.71
N GLY A 111 4.61 -6.36 -10.64
CA GLY A 111 5.30 -6.67 -9.39
C GLY A 111 6.74 -6.16 -9.36
N ALA A 112 7.16 -5.40 -10.37
CA ALA A 112 8.52 -4.89 -10.43
C ALA A 112 8.74 -3.85 -9.33
N THR A 113 9.92 -3.89 -8.71
CA THR A 113 10.29 -2.93 -7.67
C THR A 113 11.33 -1.96 -8.20
N SER A 114 11.30 -0.75 -7.68
CA SER A 114 12.26 0.28 -8.09
C SER A 114 12.41 1.33 -7.00
N CYS A 115 13.55 1.99 -7.00
CA CYS A 115 13.81 3.10 -6.08
C CYS A 115 14.20 4.30 -6.94
N ARG A 116 13.54 5.44 -6.68
CA ARG A 116 13.71 6.64 -7.49
C ARG A 116 13.75 7.87 -6.62
N LEU A 117 14.24 8.96 -7.17
CA LEU A 117 14.10 10.26 -6.52
C LEU A 117 12.63 10.54 -6.32
N PHE A 118 12.26 10.92 -5.11
CA PHE A 118 10.84 10.98 -4.74
C PHE A 118 10.26 12.38 -4.72
N ASP A 119 11.07 13.42 -4.92
CA ASP A 119 10.67 14.81 -4.67
C ASP A 119 9.38 15.24 -5.37
N ASN A 120 9.18 14.79 -6.61
CA ASN A 120 8.03 15.17 -7.40
C ASN A 120 7.12 14.01 -7.76
N LEU A 121 7.43 12.81 -7.28
CA LEU A 121 6.65 11.64 -7.63
C LEU A 121 5.46 11.52 -6.69
N GLU A 122 4.28 11.38 -7.27
CA GLU A 122 3.03 11.16 -6.54
C GLU A 122 2.52 9.77 -6.85
N ARG A 123 2.21 9.01 -5.81
CA ARG A 123 1.82 7.61 -5.94
C ARG A 123 0.80 7.24 -4.89
N PRO A 124 -0.02 6.22 -5.16
CA PRO A 124 -0.88 5.65 -4.14
C PRO A 124 -0.07 4.84 -3.13
N PHE A 125 -0.73 4.46 -2.04
CA PHE A 125 -0.09 3.64 -1.01
C PHE A 125 -1.11 2.71 -0.37
N LEU A 126 -0.61 1.57 0.09
CA LEU A 126 -1.36 0.66 0.96
C LEU A 126 -0.86 0.87 2.39
N MET A 127 -1.66 0.42 3.34
CA MET A 127 -1.29 0.53 4.75
C MET A 127 -1.28 -0.83 5.41
N VAL A 128 -0.31 -1.03 6.28
CA VAL A 128 -0.21 -2.24 7.10
C VAL A 128 -0.08 -1.86 8.56
N ARG A 129 -0.41 -2.79 9.45
CA ARG A 129 -0.12 -2.65 10.86
C ARG A 129 0.37 -3.97 11.39
N ASP A 130 1.30 -3.90 12.34
CA ASP A 130 1.90 -5.10 12.91
C ASP A 130 0.89 -5.80 13.82
N VAL A 131 0.93 -7.12 13.84
CA VAL A 131 0.09 -7.95 14.69
C VAL A 131 0.97 -8.48 15.81
N GLU A 132 0.50 -8.26 17.04
CA GLU A 132 1.21 -8.74 18.22
C GLU A 132 0.84 -10.17 18.57
#